data_099e407bb6c6b6081d4f2a139099e074
#
_entry.id   099e407bb6c6b6081d4f2a139099e074
#
_cell.length_a   1.000
_cell.length_b   1.000
_cell.length_c   1.000
_cell.angle_alpha   90.00
_cell.angle_beta   90.00
_cell.angle_gamma   90.00
#
_symmetry.space_group_name_H-M   'P 1'
#
loop_
_entity.id
_entity.type
_entity.pdbx_description
1 polymer ?
#
loop_
_entity_poly.entity_id
_entity_poly.type
_entity_poly.pdbx_seq_one_letter_code
_entity_poly.pdbx_strand_id
1 'polypeptide(L)'
;MKNVKKVNCLGSSWHVAAIISIFAVQKKFFDVKIKEVVSALEQFAPLPLQADYDNAGLQIGLTEAEVSGALLCLDVNEKIVDEAVAAGCNLVVAHHPLIFRKLRRITDEDYVQRTVAKAIKNDVAIVAMHTNMDSAMGGVNFKIAEKMSLEDLSFIGRTQEVGGVSGGEAVLGNLPEPLSADDFMVMLKRRFDVECVCANQLLRRNIEKVAVCGGAGDFMLDEAIKAGADAFVTGEMHYHQYFGHEQEIQIAVIGH
;
A
#
# COMPACT_ATOMS: atom_id res chain seq x y z
N MET A 1 -8.86 -34.76 4.04
CA MET A 1 -7.75 -33.77 3.99
C MET A 1 -7.58 -33.35 2.53
N LYS A 2 -8.20 -32.27 2.10
CA LYS A 2 -8.05 -31.71 0.73
C LYS A 2 -7.39 -30.35 0.85
N ASN A 3 -6.34 -30.18 0.08
CA ASN A 3 -5.33 -29.14 0.02
C ASN A 3 -5.86 -27.71 0.17
N VAL A 4 -5.35 -27.00 1.16
CA VAL A 4 -5.29 -25.54 1.19
C VAL A 4 -4.45 -25.11 -0.02
N LYS A 5 -5.06 -24.47 -1.02
CA LYS A 5 -4.30 -23.87 -2.12
C LYS A 5 -3.50 -22.71 -1.56
N LYS A 6 -2.18 -22.77 -1.74
CA LYS A 6 -1.24 -21.72 -1.35
C LYS A 6 -1.67 -20.38 -1.92
N VAL A 7 -1.76 -19.37 -1.08
CA VAL A 7 -1.72 -17.96 -1.48
C VAL A 7 -0.31 -17.72 -2.01
N ASN A 8 -0.14 -17.56 -3.31
CA ASN A 8 1.14 -17.17 -3.88
C ASN A 8 1.26 -15.65 -3.78
N CYS A 9 2.08 -15.18 -2.84
CA CYS A 9 2.47 -13.78 -2.75
C CYS A 9 3.72 -13.56 -3.59
N LEU A 10 3.58 -12.90 -4.71
CA LEU A 10 4.70 -12.28 -5.43
C LEU A 10 4.81 -10.84 -4.95
N GLY A 11 5.84 -10.56 -4.15
CA GLY A 11 6.09 -9.22 -3.60
C GLY A 11 5.47 -8.97 -2.22
N SER A 12 6.00 -8.03 -1.52
CA SER A 12 5.89 -7.72 -0.08
C SER A 12 4.52 -7.29 0.47
N SER A 13 3.38 -7.81 0.00
CA SER A 13 2.06 -7.44 0.53
C SER A 13 1.53 -8.41 1.61
N TRP A 14 2.26 -8.54 2.71
CA TRP A 14 1.94 -9.45 3.83
C TRP A 14 0.62 -9.15 4.55
N HIS A 15 0.05 -7.96 4.40
CA HIS A 15 -1.09 -7.50 5.21
C HIS A 15 -2.44 -7.87 4.64
N VAL A 16 -2.63 -7.76 3.33
CA VAL A 16 -3.84 -8.25 2.67
C VAL A 16 -3.91 -9.77 2.81
N ALA A 17 -2.74 -10.46 2.78
CA ALA A 17 -2.65 -11.89 3.06
C ALA A 17 -3.07 -12.23 4.50
N ALA A 18 -2.76 -11.40 5.50
CA ALA A 18 -3.17 -11.61 6.89
C ALA A 18 -4.70 -11.43 7.07
N ILE A 19 -5.31 -10.43 6.45
CA ILE A 19 -6.76 -10.22 6.48
C ILE A 19 -7.48 -11.40 5.82
N ILE A 20 -7.02 -11.84 4.64
CA ILE A 20 -7.58 -13.01 3.96
C ILE A 20 -7.32 -14.30 4.77
N SER A 21 -6.18 -14.44 5.45
CA SER A 21 -5.86 -15.58 6.30
C SER A 21 -6.74 -15.66 7.55
N ILE A 22 -7.15 -14.52 8.13
CA ILE A 22 -8.07 -14.47 9.28
C ILE A 22 -9.46 -14.99 8.87
N PHE A 23 -9.93 -14.68 7.66
CA PHE A 23 -11.16 -15.24 7.11
C PHE A 23 -11.04 -16.74 6.77
N ALA A 24 -9.85 -17.17 6.34
CA ALA A 24 -9.58 -18.57 6.02
C ALA A 24 -9.65 -19.51 7.21
N VAL A 25 -9.48 -19.02 8.43
CA VAL A 25 -9.49 -19.84 9.66
C VAL A 25 -10.89 -20.01 10.26
N GLN A 26 -11.85 -19.15 9.93
CA GLN A 26 -13.16 -19.15 10.61
C GLN A 26 -14.37 -19.62 9.79
N LYS A 27 -14.29 -19.73 8.46
CA LYS A 27 -15.38 -20.30 7.64
C LYS A 27 -14.82 -21.30 6.61
N LYS A 28 -15.56 -22.41 6.39
CA LYS A 28 -15.32 -23.28 5.24
C LYS A 28 -15.43 -22.43 3.98
N PHE A 29 -14.38 -22.40 3.15
CA PHE A 29 -14.22 -21.58 1.92
C PHE A 29 -15.33 -21.74 0.86
N PHE A 30 -16.42 -22.43 1.14
CA PHE A 30 -17.42 -22.83 0.15
C PHE A 30 -18.59 -21.87 -0.01
N ASP A 31 -18.68 -20.76 0.78
CA ASP A 31 -19.85 -19.88 0.76
C ASP A 31 -19.49 -18.37 0.90
N VAL A 32 -18.22 -17.95 0.69
CA VAL A 32 -17.84 -16.54 0.80
C VAL A 32 -18.01 -15.83 -0.54
N LYS A 33 -18.82 -14.79 -0.57
CA LYS A 33 -19.04 -13.99 -1.76
C LYS A 33 -18.04 -12.85 -1.91
N ILE A 34 -17.81 -12.39 -3.13
CA ILE A 34 -16.91 -11.27 -3.41
C ILE A 34 -17.27 -10.03 -2.57
N LYS A 35 -18.57 -9.70 -2.43
CA LYS A 35 -19.03 -8.59 -1.58
C LYS A 35 -18.62 -8.72 -0.11
N GLU A 36 -18.53 -9.93 0.42
CA GLU A 36 -18.13 -10.17 1.82
C GLU A 36 -16.63 -9.90 2.00
N VAL A 37 -15.80 -10.28 1.01
CA VAL A 37 -14.37 -9.95 1.01
C VAL A 37 -14.17 -8.44 0.87
N VAL A 38 -14.86 -7.80 -0.07
CA VAL A 38 -14.82 -6.34 -0.25
C VAL A 38 -15.22 -5.62 1.04
N SER A 39 -16.34 -6.02 1.66
CA SER A 39 -16.80 -5.44 2.93
C SER A 39 -15.76 -5.59 4.05
N ALA A 40 -15.07 -6.72 4.12
CA ALA A 40 -14.03 -6.95 5.12
C ALA A 40 -12.79 -6.06 4.89
N LEU A 41 -12.39 -5.88 3.63
CA LEU A 41 -11.31 -4.98 3.26
C LEU A 41 -11.67 -3.51 3.60
N GLU A 42 -12.90 -3.11 3.31
CA GLU A 42 -13.40 -1.76 3.61
C GLU A 42 -13.63 -1.53 5.11
N GLN A 43 -13.89 -2.57 5.91
CA GLN A 43 -13.92 -2.46 7.37
C GLN A 43 -12.53 -2.16 7.94
N PHE A 44 -11.47 -2.70 7.34
CA PHE A 44 -10.09 -2.40 7.75
C PHE A 44 -9.63 -1.03 7.25
N ALA A 45 -9.89 -0.72 5.98
CA ALA A 45 -9.51 0.53 5.34
C ALA A 45 -10.71 1.12 4.57
N PRO A 46 -11.59 1.86 5.26
CA PRO A 46 -12.79 2.45 4.66
C PRO A 46 -12.48 3.33 3.45
N LEU A 47 -13.29 3.20 2.39
CA LEU A 47 -13.11 4.00 1.16
C LEU A 47 -13.05 5.51 1.38
N PRO A 48 -13.81 6.13 2.32
CA PRO A 48 -13.67 7.57 2.54
C PRO A 48 -12.30 8.02 3.09
N LEU A 49 -11.41 7.09 3.47
CA LEU A 49 -10.02 7.41 3.83
C LEU A 49 -9.14 7.65 2.59
N GLN A 50 -9.61 7.32 1.39
CA GLN A 50 -8.85 7.55 0.15
C GLN A 50 -8.68 9.04 -0.16
N ALA A 51 -7.65 9.36 -0.95
CA ALA A 51 -7.44 10.69 -1.49
C ALA A 51 -8.57 11.07 -2.47
N ASP A 52 -8.90 12.37 -2.57
CA ASP A 52 -10.02 12.85 -3.39
C ASP A 52 -9.91 12.51 -4.88
N TYR A 53 -8.71 12.28 -5.38
CA TYR A 53 -8.42 11.92 -6.77
C TYR A 53 -8.42 10.41 -7.03
N ASP A 54 -8.51 9.60 -5.98
CA ASP A 54 -8.32 8.15 -6.04
C ASP A 54 -9.58 7.41 -6.52
N ASN A 55 -9.40 6.14 -6.88
CA ASN A 55 -10.45 5.21 -7.28
C ASN A 55 -10.23 3.82 -6.65
N ALA A 56 -10.11 3.78 -5.31
CA ALA A 56 -10.05 2.51 -4.57
C ALA A 56 -11.41 1.78 -4.56
N GLY A 57 -11.40 0.53 -4.15
CA GLY A 57 -12.58 -0.32 -4.02
C GLY A 57 -12.75 -1.32 -5.16
N LEU A 58 -13.95 -1.90 -5.26
CA LEU A 58 -14.26 -2.87 -6.31
C LEU A 58 -14.35 -2.19 -7.67
N GLN A 59 -13.48 -2.58 -8.59
CA GLN A 59 -13.37 -1.98 -9.92
C GLN A 59 -14.05 -2.82 -11.00
N ILE A 60 -14.00 -4.14 -10.89
CA ILE A 60 -14.53 -5.11 -11.85
C ILE A 60 -15.10 -6.29 -11.08
N GLY A 61 -16.23 -6.83 -11.53
CA GLY A 61 -16.73 -8.12 -11.07
C GLY A 61 -18.14 -8.11 -10.52
N LEU A 62 -18.67 -9.31 -10.28
CA LEU A 62 -20.00 -9.57 -9.77
C LEU A 62 -19.94 -9.81 -8.26
N THR A 63 -20.59 -8.96 -7.49
CA THR A 63 -20.54 -8.96 -6.02
C THR A 63 -21.11 -10.22 -5.37
N GLU A 64 -22.08 -10.87 -6.04
CA GLU A 64 -22.74 -12.10 -5.53
C GLU A 64 -22.01 -13.39 -5.91
N ALA A 65 -20.95 -13.33 -6.74
CA ALA A 65 -20.18 -14.50 -7.10
C ALA A 65 -19.43 -15.04 -5.88
N GLU A 66 -19.39 -16.38 -5.77
CA GLU A 66 -18.58 -17.07 -4.75
C GLU A 66 -17.10 -16.95 -5.06
N VAL A 67 -16.27 -16.76 -4.03
CA VAL A 67 -14.82 -16.66 -4.17
C VAL A 67 -14.22 -18.04 -4.27
N SER A 68 -13.61 -18.36 -5.43
CA SER A 68 -12.85 -19.59 -5.63
C SER A 68 -11.41 -19.51 -5.12
N GLY A 69 -10.86 -18.30 -5.05
CA GLY A 69 -9.52 -17.97 -4.57
C GLY A 69 -9.21 -16.51 -4.84
N ALA A 70 -8.21 -15.97 -4.16
CA ALA A 70 -7.73 -14.59 -4.36
C ALA A 70 -6.24 -14.57 -4.70
N LEU A 71 -5.87 -13.75 -5.70
CA LEU A 71 -4.49 -13.40 -6.04
C LEU A 71 -4.23 -11.99 -5.49
N LEU A 72 -3.09 -11.82 -4.81
CA LEU A 72 -2.65 -10.52 -4.28
C LEU A 72 -1.52 -9.98 -5.14
N CYS A 73 -1.58 -8.70 -5.49
CA CYS A 73 -0.53 -8.04 -6.28
C CYS A 73 -0.43 -6.56 -5.95
N LEU A 74 0.66 -5.93 -6.39
CA LEU A 74 0.80 -4.48 -6.36
C LEU A 74 0.04 -3.85 -7.54
N ASP A 75 0.38 -4.26 -8.75
CA ASP A 75 -0.19 -3.76 -10.01
C ASP A 75 -0.96 -4.85 -10.73
N VAL A 76 -2.02 -4.46 -11.45
CA VAL A 76 -2.82 -5.37 -12.29
C VAL A 76 -2.54 -5.11 -13.76
N ASN A 77 -2.25 -6.18 -14.48
CA ASN A 77 -2.14 -6.19 -15.93
C ASN A 77 -2.66 -7.51 -16.50
N GLU A 78 -2.62 -7.68 -17.84
CA GLU A 78 -3.12 -8.88 -18.50
C GLU A 78 -2.48 -10.19 -18.00
N LYS A 79 -1.18 -10.15 -17.61
CA LYS A 79 -0.44 -11.34 -17.09
C LYS A 79 -0.93 -11.73 -15.70
N ILE A 80 -1.25 -10.77 -14.84
CA ILE A 80 -1.82 -11.02 -13.52
C ILE A 80 -3.20 -11.67 -13.62
N VAL A 81 -4.03 -11.25 -14.58
CA VAL A 81 -5.31 -11.92 -14.85
C VAL A 81 -5.09 -13.36 -15.32
N ASP A 82 -4.13 -13.60 -16.24
CA ASP A 82 -3.77 -14.96 -16.67
C ASP A 82 -3.30 -15.83 -15.49
N GLU A 83 -2.48 -15.28 -14.60
CA GLU A 83 -2.01 -15.97 -13.40
C GLU A 83 -3.16 -16.31 -12.46
N ALA A 84 -4.09 -15.37 -12.22
CA ALA A 84 -5.27 -15.62 -11.40
C ALA A 84 -6.10 -16.77 -11.97
N VAL A 85 -6.37 -16.76 -13.27
CA VAL A 85 -7.11 -17.81 -13.96
C VAL A 85 -6.38 -19.16 -13.85
N ALA A 86 -5.07 -19.19 -14.10
CA ALA A 86 -4.26 -20.41 -14.03
C ALA A 86 -4.22 -20.97 -12.60
N ALA A 87 -4.25 -20.09 -11.57
CA ALA A 87 -4.32 -20.48 -10.15
C ALA A 87 -5.74 -20.89 -9.70
N GLY A 88 -6.75 -20.72 -10.56
CA GLY A 88 -8.15 -20.95 -10.22
C GLY A 88 -8.73 -19.92 -9.28
N CYS A 89 -8.20 -18.71 -9.29
CA CYS A 89 -8.67 -17.56 -8.53
C CYS A 89 -9.59 -16.69 -9.39
N ASN A 90 -10.73 -16.30 -8.84
CA ASN A 90 -11.66 -15.38 -9.50
C ASN A 90 -11.71 -13.99 -8.83
N LEU A 91 -10.77 -13.72 -7.92
CA LEU A 91 -10.61 -12.42 -7.27
C LEU A 91 -9.14 -12.01 -7.33
N VAL A 92 -8.87 -10.78 -7.74
CA VAL A 92 -7.58 -10.10 -7.63
C VAL A 92 -7.74 -8.95 -6.64
N VAL A 93 -6.90 -8.92 -5.60
CA VAL A 93 -6.80 -7.79 -4.67
C VAL A 93 -5.48 -7.10 -4.95
N ALA A 94 -5.56 -5.90 -5.48
CA ALA A 94 -4.42 -5.09 -5.86
C ALA A 94 -4.23 -3.91 -4.91
N HIS A 95 -3.03 -3.36 -4.86
CA HIS A 95 -2.80 -2.08 -4.23
C HIS A 95 -3.20 -0.97 -5.21
N HIS A 96 -2.55 -0.88 -6.37
CA HIS A 96 -2.84 0.15 -7.35
C HIS A 96 -4.12 -0.15 -8.13
N PRO A 97 -5.00 0.86 -8.32
CA PRO A 97 -6.22 0.70 -9.09
C PRO A 97 -5.92 0.56 -10.59
N LEU A 98 -6.40 -0.52 -11.19
CA LEU A 98 -6.32 -0.71 -12.65
C LEU A 98 -7.05 0.41 -13.39
N ILE A 99 -8.24 0.76 -12.92
CA ILE A 99 -9.04 1.86 -13.48
C ILE A 99 -8.81 3.10 -12.62
N PHE A 100 -7.65 3.75 -12.78
CA PHE A 100 -7.35 4.99 -12.06
C PHE A 100 -8.08 6.19 -12.67
N ARG A 101 -8.17 6.24 -14.01
CA ARG A 101 -8.89 7.29 -14.76
C ARG A 101 -10.18 6.73 -15.36
N LYS A 102 -11.22 7.57 -15.47
CA LYS A 102 -12.51 7.17 -16.03
C LYS A 102 -12.35 6.59 -17.43
N LEU A 103 -12.80 5.36 -17.63
CA LEU A 103 -12.87 4.74 -18.94
C LEU A 103 -14.12 5.21 -19.67
N ARG A 104 -13.96 5.66 -20.92
CA ARG A 104 -15.07 6.04 -21.81
C ARG A 104 -15.48 4.88 -22.74
N ARG A 105 -14.59 3.93 -22.95
CA ARG A 105 -14.75 2.76 -23.82
C ARG A 105 -13.89 1.62 -23.31
N ILE A 106 -14.20 0.40 -23.71
CA ILE A 106 -13.40 -0.78 -23.47
C ILE A 106 -13.10 -1.39 -24.84
N THR A 107 -11.87 -1.20 -25.30
CA THR A 107 -11.33 -1.70 -26.57
C THR A 107 -9.97 -2.36 -26.33
N ASP A 108 -9.12 -2.46 -27.32
CA ASP A 108 -7.75 -2.95 -27.26
C ASP A 108 -6.68 -1.83 -27.32
N GLU A 109 -7.11 -0.58 -27.22
CA GLU A 109 -6.30 0.61 -27.47
C GLU A 109 -5.11 0.73 -26.48
N ASP A 110 -5.35 0.44 -25.19
CA ASP A 110 -4.31 0.46 -24.13
C ASP A 110 -4.36 -0.78 -23.25
N TYR A 111 -3.35 -0.94 -22.38
CA TYR A 111 -3.24 -2.10 -21.50
C TYR A 111 -4.38 -2.16 -20.45
N VAL A 112 -4.87 -1.02 -19.98
CA VAL A 112 -5.97 -0.95 -19.01
C VAL A 112 -7.23 -1.54 -19.61
N GLN A 113 -7.61 -1.07 -20.81
CA GLN A 113 -8.81 -1.54 -21.52
C GLN A 113 -8.73 -3.04 -21.85
N ARG A 114 -7.54 -3.51 -22.31
CA ARG A 114 -7.31 -4.95 -22.58
C ARG A 114 -7.41 -5.78 -21.30
N THR A 115 -6.83 -5.31 -20.19
CA THR A 115 -6.89 -6.00 -18.90
C THR A 115 -8.33 -6.05 -18.36
N VAL A 116 -9.09 -4.95 -18.45
CA VAL A 116 -10.50 -4.90 -18.09
C VAL A 116 -11.31 -5.91 -18.91
N ALA A 117 -11.16 -5.89 -20.25
CA ALA A 117 -11.85 -6.82 -21.13
C ALA A 117 -11.49 -8.29 -20.82
N LYS A 118 -10.22 -8.57 -20.51
CA LYS A 118 -9.75 -9.89 -20.13
C LYS A 118 -10.33 -10.35 -18.79
N ALA A 119 -10.33 -9.49 -17.77
CA ALA A 119 -10.90 -9.79 -16.46
C ALA A 119 -12.41 -10.13 -16.58
N ILE A 120 -13.16 -9.31 -17.30
CA ILE A 120 -14.60 -9.55 -17.55
C ILE A 120 -14.84 -10.88 -18.27
N LYS A 121 -14.07 -11.19 -19.33
CA LYS A 121 -14.21 -12.43 -20.11
C LYS A 121 -13.92 -13.69 -19.30
N ASN A 122 -13.12 -13.58 -18.23
CA ASN A 122 -12.72 -14.71 -17.39
C ASN A 122 -13.42 -14.72 -16.02
N ASP A 123 -14.44 -13.88 -15.82
CA ASP A 123 -15.17 -13.74 -14.57
C ASP A 123 -14.26 -13.46 -13.35
N VAL A 124 -13.18 -12.68 -13.56
CA VAL A 124 -12.23 -12.28 -12.52
C VAL A 124 -12.63 -10.91 -11.99
N ALA A 125 -12.95 -10.84 -10.71
CA ALA A 125 -13.18 -9.58 -10.01
C ALA A 125 -11.84 -8.94 -9.62
N ILE A 126 -11.79 -7.59 -9.66
CA ILE A 126 -10.62 -6.80 -9.28
C ILE A 126 -11.05 -5.76 -8.24
N VAL A 127 -10.38 -5.77 -7.11
CA VAL A 127 -10.53 -4.81 -6.01
C VAL A 127 -9.19 -4.11 -5.79
N ALA A 128 -9.22 -2.79 -5.63
CA ALA A 128 -8.05 -1.97 -5.32
C ALA A 128 -8.14 -1.44 -3.89
N MET A 129 -7.07 -1.61 -3.12
CA MET A 129 -6.89 -1.06 -1.78
C MET A 129 -5.68 -0.14 -1.82
N HIS A 130 -5.91 1.12 -2.17
CA HIS A 130 -4.89 2.10 -2.55
C HIS A 130 -4.68 3.13 -1.43
N THR A 131 -4.91 4.41 -1.66
CA THR A 131 -4.65 5.45 -0.66
C THR A 131 -5.51 5.32 0.60
N ASN A 132 -6.65 4.65 0.55
CA ASN A 132 -7.40 4.27 1.76
C ASN A 132 -6.61 3.29 2.64
N MET A 133 -5.87 2.34 2.04
CA MET A 133 -5.01 1.40 2.76
C MET A 133 -3.74 2.09 3.28
N ASP A 134 -3.19 3.06 2.54
CA ASP A 134 -2.06 3.87 3.00
C ASP A 134 -2.43 4.68 4.24
N SER A 135 -3.64 5.27 4.23
CA SER A 135 -4.12 6.16 5.27
C SER A 135 -4.65 5.44 6.52
N ALA A 136 -5.09 4.18 6.41
CA ALA A 136 -5.70 3.47 7.53
C ALA A 136 -4.71 3.16 8.65
N MET A 137 -5.19 3.19 9.90
CA MET A 137 -4.45 2.69 11.06
C MET A 137 -4.02 1.23 10.82
N GLY A 138 -2.73 0.95 10.97
CA GLY A 138 -2.15 -0.37 10.69
C GLY A 138 -1.97 -0.69 9.21
N GLY A 139 -2.26 0.25 8.31
CA GLY A 139 -2.07 0.13 6.87
C GLY A 139 -0.61 0.29 6.43
N VAL A 140 -0.39 0.68 5.15
CA VAL A 140 0.94 0.66 4.52
C VAL A 140 1.95 1.50 5.27
N ASN A 141 1.62 2.75 5.63
CA ASN A 141 2.54 3.65 6.34
C ASN A 141 2.97 3.08 7.69
N PHE A 142 2.05 2.43 8.43
CA PHE A 142 2.37 1.74 9.68
C PHE A 142 3.31 0.55 9.44
N LYS A 143 3.13 -0.16 8.34
CA LYS A 143 3.99 -1.31 8.03
C LYS A 143 5.40 -0.92 7.59
N ILE A 144 5.53 0.21 6.92
CA ILE A 144 6.84 0.81 6.65
C ILE A 144 7.51 1.19 7.97
N ALA A 145 6.78 1.85 8.87
CA ALA A 145 7.26 2.21 10.20
C ALA A 145 7.67 0.98 11.04
N GLU A 146 6.84 -0.07 11.07
CA GLU A 146 7.14 -1.34 11.74
C GLU A 146 8.41 -2.01 11.18
N LYS A 147 8.62 -1.99 9.86
CA LYS A 147 9.86 -2.52 9.24
C LYS A 147 11.11 -1.79 9.73
N MET A 148 11.01 -0.51 10.02
CA MET A 148 12.10 0.28 10.63
C MET A 148 12.19 0.12 12.15
N SER A 149 11.26 -0.62 12.77
CA SER A 149 11.12 -0.77 14.22
C SER A 149 10.84 0.57 14.93
N LEU A 150 10.08 1.47 14.28
CA LEU A 150 9.68 2.73 14.91
C LEU A 150 8.66 2.48 16.02
N GLU A 151 8.81 3.22 17.11
CA GLU A 151 7.97 3.20 18.29
C GLU A 151 7.13 4.49 18.38
N ASP A 152 6.12 4.52 19.27
CA ASP A 152 5.26 5.67 19.54
C ASP A 152 4.62 6.27 18.28
N LEU A 153 4.08 5.40 17.43
CA LEU A 153 3.54 5.78 16.12
C LEU A 153 2.31 6.68 16.25
N SER A 154 2.30 7.77 15.51
CA SER A 154 1.20 8.72 15.41
C SER A 154 1.03 9.22 13.97
N PHE A 155 -0.19 9.62 13.61
CA PHE A 155 -0.43 10.26 12.33
C PHE A 155 0.10 11.70 12.30
N ILE A 156 0.54 12.15 11.13
CA ILE A 156 0.82 13.55 10.80
C ILE A 156 0.08 13.95 9.53
N GLY A 157 -0.06 15.26 9.31
CA GLY A 157 -0.87 15.80 8.23
C GLY A 157 -2.36 15.78 8.55
N ARG A 158 -3.19 15.71 7.51
CA ARG A 158 -4.64 15.62 7.68
C ARG A 158 -5.02 14.26 8.25
N THR A 159 -5.79 14.27 9.32
CA THR A 159 -6.33 13.07 9.95
C THR A 159 -7.86 13.07 9.89
N GLN A 160 -8.45 11.88 9.84
CA GLN A 160 -9.90 11.71 9.87
C GLN A 160 -10.27 10.38 10.53
N GLU A 161 -11.55 10.27 10.94
CA GLU A 161 -12.10 9.03 11.48
C GLU A 161 -13.32 8.62 10.66
N VAL A 162 -13.35 7.37 10.21
CA VAL A 162 -14.44 6.82 9.39
C VAL A 162 -14.84 5.47 9.97
N GLY A 163 -16.09 5.38 10.46
CA GLY A 163 -16.62 4.12 11.00
C GLY A 163 -15.84 3.53 12.17
N GLY A 164 -15.18 4.38 12.98
CA GLY A 164 -14.33 3.96 14.10
C GLY A 164 -12.89 3.57 13.67
N VAL A 165 -12.54 3.76 12.40
CA VAL A 165 -11.17 3.60 11.91
C VAL A 165 -10.52 4.97 11.76
N SER A 166 -9.42 5.18 12.48
CA SER A 166 -8.60 6.39 12.33
C SER A 166 -7.71 6.27 11.09
N GLY A 167 -7.56 7.37 10.38
CA GLY A 167 -6.69 7.47 9.20
C GLY A 167 -5.95 8.79 9.14
N GLY A 168 -4.81 8.79 8.45
CA GLY A 168 -3.97 9.97 8.22
C GLY A 168 -3.01 9.78 7.07
N GLU A 169 -2.48 10.88 6.54
CA GLU A 169 -1.70 10.87 5.29
C GLU A 169 -0.29 10.30 5.48
N ALA A 170 0.30 10.47 6.66
CA ALA A 170 1.64 9.94 6.98
C ALA A 170 1.73 9.56 8.45
N VAL A 171 2.79 8.85 8.82
CA VAL A 171 3.06 8.36 10.16
C VAL A 171 4.39 8.91 10.68
N LEU A 172 4.42 9.34 11.93
CA LEU A 172 5.60 9.74 12.67
C LEU A 172 5.87 8.71 13.77
N GLY A 173 7.14 8.38 13.99
CA GLY A 173 7.57 7.51 15.08
C GLY A 173 9.02 7.76 15.48
N ASN A 174 9.46 7.12 16.54
CA ASN A 174 10.80 7.24 17.07
C ASN A 174 11.62 5.98 16.78
N LEU A 175 12.89 6.12 16.43
CA LEU A 175 13.83 5.00 16.43
C LEU A 175 14.07 4.55 17.88
N PRO A 176 14.24 3.24 18.16
CA PRO A 176 14.58 2.75 19.50
C PRO A 176 15.86 3.35 20.05
N GLU A 177 16.82 3.60 19.16
CA GLU A 177 18.11 4.25 19.47
C GLU A 177 18.43 5.25 18.34
N PRO A 178 18.94 6.45 18.67
CA PRO A 178 19.34 7.41 17.67
C PRO A 178 20.44 6.89 16.75
N LEU A 179 20.32 7.08 15.45
CA LEU A 179 21.29 6.65 14.44
C LEU A 179 21.98 7.84 13.76
N SER A 180 23.26 7.67 13.39
CA SER A 180 23.88 8.58 12.43
C SER A 180 23.15 8.51 11.08
N ALA A 181 23.23 9.56 10.24
CA ALA A 181 22.61 9.53 8.92
C ALA A 181 23.15 8.37 8.06
N ASP A 182 24.42 8.06 8.13
CA ASP A 182 25.04 6.93 7.43
C ASP A 182 24.46 5.59 7.89
N ASP A 183 24.36 5.36 9.21
CA ASP A 183 23.79 4.12 9.77
C ASP A 183 22.29 4.01 9.45
N PHE A 184 21.57 5.13 9.44
CA PHE A 184 20.17 5.18 9.04
C PHE A 184 19.99 4.74 7.58
N MET A 185 20.82 5.23 6.64
CA MET A 185 20.80 4.78 5.24
C MET A 185 21.11 3.28 5.10
N VAL A 186 22.09 2.78 5.88
CA VAL A 186 22.42 1.35 5.91
C VAL A 186 21.24 0.53 6.47
N MET A 187 20.60 1.01 7.52
CA MET A 187 19.41 0.37 8.10
C MET A 187 18.28 0.28 7.07
N LEU A 188 17.95 1.37 6.35
CA LEU A 188 16.94 1.37 5.30
C LEU A 188 17.25 0.34 4.22
N LYS A 189 18.47 0.32 3.68
CA LYS A 189 18.88 -0.68 2.68
C LYS A 189 18.64 -2.11 3.14
N ARG A 190 19.00 -2.43 4.37
CA ARG A 190 18.84 -3.77 4.93
C ARG A 190 17.39 -4.14 5.22
N ARG A 191 16.61 -3.19 5.78
CA ARG A 191 15.22 -3.46 6.18
C ARG A 191 14.28 -3.59 4.99
N PHE A 192 14.54 -2.84 3.91
CA PHE A 192 13.71 -2.84 2.70
C PHE A 192 14.27 -3.69 1.56
N ASP A 193 15.47 -4.26 1.74
CA ASP A 193 16.18 -5.07 0.72
C ASP A 193 16.35 -4.29 -0.60
N VAL A 194 16.82 -3.03 -0.48
CA VAL A 194 17.06 -2.14 -1.61
C VAL A 194 18.55 -1.84 -1.79
N GLU A 195 19.01 -1.85 -3.02
CA GLU A 195 20.43 -1.58 -3.34
C GLU A 195 20.79 -0.11 -3.25
N CYS A 196 19.81 0.78 -3.49
CA CYS A 196 20.01 2.22 -3.53
C CYS A 196 18.95 2.95 -2.69
N VAL A 197 19.38 3.97 -1.96
CA VAL A 197 18.53 4.99 -1.32
C VAL A 197 18.96 6.33 -1.85
N CYS A 198 18.05 7.09 -2.48
CA CYS A 198 18.32 8.47 -2.86
C CYS A 198 18.12 9.39 -1.65
N ALA A 199 19.01 10.34 -1.46
CA ALA A 199 18.98 11.22 -0.29
C ALA A 199 19.45 12.64 -0.66
N ASN A 200 19.06 13.63 0.17
CA ASN A 200 19.72 14.93 0.19
C ASN A 200 21.07 14.85 0.93
N GLN A 201 21.71 15.99 1.21
CA GLN A 201 22.93 16.02 2.00
C GLN A 201 22.71 15.35 3.38
N LEU A 202 23.61 14.42 3.74
CA LEU A 202 23.50 13.70 5.02
C LEU A 202 23.58 14.66 6.21
N LEU A 203 22.70 14.45 7.18
CA LEU A 203 22.67 15.20 8.43
C LEU A 203 23.95 14.94 9.24
N ARG A 204 24.43 15.99 9.92
CA ARG A 204 25.56 15.90 10.87
C ARG A 204 25.15 15.56 12.29
N ARG A 205 23.83 15.56 12.56
CA ARG A 205 23.23 15.15 13.84
C ARG A 205 22.57 13.79 13.71
N ASN A 206 22.33 13.13 14.83
CA ASN A 206 21.62 11.86 14.85
C ASN A 206 20.16 12.05 14.44
N ILE A 207 19.61 10.98 13.90
CA ILE A 207 18.20 10.80 13.55
C ILE A 207 17.55 9.99 14.67
N GLU A 208 16.50 10.52 15.25
CA GLU A 208 15.70 9.87 16.28
C GLU A 208 14.24 9.77 15.84
N LYS A 209 13.67 10.87 15.34
CA LYS A 209 12.27 10.97 14.93
C LYS A 209 12.14 10.86 13.41
N VAL A 210 11.34 9.91 12.95
CA VAL A 210 11.19 9.58 11.53
C VAL A 210 9.74 9.70 11.09
N ALA A 211 9.49 10.49 10.05
CA ALA A 211 8.22 10.55 9.34
C ALA A 211 8.23 9.61 8.13
N VAL A 212 7.10 9.00 7.84
CA VAL A 212 6.92 8.01 6.75
C VAL A 212 5.68 8.34 5.96
N CYS A 213 5.84 8.44 4.65
CA CYS A 213 4.73 8.41 3.69
C CYS A 213 5.14 7.53 2.50
N GLY A 214 4.54 6.36 2.37
CA GLY A 214 4.83 5.41 1.28
C GLY A 214 4.43 5.95 -0.09
N GLY A 215 4.83 5.26 -1.15
CA GLY A 215 4.53 5.65 -2.52
C GLY A 215 5.05 7.04 -2.89
N ALA A 216 4.28 7.82 -3.64
CA ALA A 216 4.58 9.20 -4.01
C ALA A 216 4.20 10.17 -2.88
N GLY A 217 4.89 10.07 -1.75
CA GLY A 217 4.59 10.81 -0.52
C GLY A 217 5.24 12.16 -0.37
N ASP A 218 5.90 12.68 -1.40
CA ASP A 218 6.69 13.91 -1.38
C ASP A 218 5.92 15.17 -0.91
N PHE A 219 4.61 15.21 -1.11
CA PHE A 219 3.72 16.28 -0.64
C PHE A 219 3.66 16.40 0.89
N MET A 220 4.13 15.38 1.63
CA MET A 220 4.15 15.35 3.10
C MET A 220 5.46 15.90 3.70
N LEU A 221 6.43 16.33 2.89
CA LEU A 221 7.72 16.81 3.39
C LEU A 221 7.56 17.97 4.38
N ASP A 222 6.76 18.97 4.02
CA ASP A 222 6.52 20.16 4.89
C ASP A 222 5.84 19.77 6.21
N GLU A 223 4.90 18.81 6.18
CA GLU A 223 4.24 18.33 7.39
C GLU A 223 5.20 17.51 8.26
N ALA A 224 6.11 16.72 7.66
CA ALA A 224 7.17 16.03 8.38
C ALA A 224 8.10 17.02 9.11
N ILE A 225 8.50 18.10 8.44
CA ILE A 225 9.33 19.17 9.03
C ILE A 225 8.58 19.85 10.18
N LYS A 226 7.32 20.24 9.98
CA LYS A 226 6.47 20.86 11.04
C LYS A 226 6.27 19.96 12.26
N ALA A 227 6.20 18.65 12.04
CA ALA A 227 6.10 17.65 13.11
C ALA A 227 7.44 17.42 13.85
N GLY A 228 8.51 18.07 13.39
CA GLY A 228 9.85 17.97 13.97
C GLY A 228 10.54 16.64 13.71
N ALA A 229 10.27 16.03 12.57
CA ALA A 229 10.97 14.83 12.14
C ALA A 229 12.44 15.14 11.80
N ASP A 230 13.35 14.26 12.19
CA ASP A 230 14.75 14.29 11.78
C ASP A 230 14.95 13.69 10.39
N ALA A 231 14.10 12.72 10.03
CA ALA A 231 14.12 12.09 8.71
C ALA A 231 12.72 11.93 8.14
N PHE A 232 12.63 11.98 6.81
CA PHE A 232 11.43 11.68 6.03
C PHE A 232 11.72 10.57 5.04
N VAL A 233 10.98 9.45 5.16
CA VAL A 233 11.11 8.27 4.30
C VAL A 233 9.90 8.17 3.39
N THR A 234 10.14 8.08 2.08
CA THR A 234 9.09 7.97 1.06
C THR A 234 9.53 7.08 -0.11
N GLY A 235 8.60 6.68 -0.96
CA GLY A 235 8.90 5.93 -2.18
C GLY A 235 9.40 6.80 -3.32
N GLU A 236 8.83 7.99 -3.50
CA GLU A 236 9.18 8.93 -4.57
C GLU A 236 9.33 10.35 -4.03
N MET A 237 10.18 11.14 -4.71
CA MET A 237 10.45 12.54 -4.40
C MET A 237 10.79 13.29 -5.69
N HIS A 238 10.13 14.41 -5.93
CA HIS A 238 10.46 15.29 -7.06
C HIS A 238 11.82 15.94 -6.87
N TYR A 239 12.58 16.07 -7.97
CA TYR A 239 13.96 16.56 -7.97
C TYR A 239 14.18 17.84 -7.16
N HIS A 240 13.32 18.83 -7.30
CA HIS A 240 13.49 20.12 -6.63
C HIS A 240 13.27 20.09 -5.12
N GLN A 241 12.59 19.07 -4.59
CA GLN A 241 12.31 18.95 -3.16
C GLN A 241 13.51 18.44 -2.34
N TYR A 242 14.60 18.01 -2.99
CA TYR A 242 15.85 17.67 -2.30
C TYR A 242 16.64 18.91 -1.83
N PHE A 243 16.32 20.11 -2.33
CA PHE A 243 17.07 21.33 -2.07
C PHE A 243 16.38 22.21 -1.03
N GLY A 244 17.21 23.01 -0.32
CA GLY A 244 16.73 23.97 0.67
C GLY A 244 16.49 23.37 2.06
N HIS A 245 16.76 22.09 2.26
CA HIS A 245 16.56 21.35 3.51
C HIS A 245 17.88 20.81 4.08
N GLU A 246 19.02 21.42 3.67
CA GLU A 246 20.33 21.02 4.13
C GLU A 246 20.44 21.20 5.66
N GLN A 247 20.77 20.09 6.37
CA GLN A 247 20.84 20.02 7.82
C GLN A 247 19.52 20.27 8.58
N GLU A 248 18.40 20.45 7.87
CA GLU A 248 17.06 20.56 8.46
C GLU A 248 16.42 19.17 8.68
N ILE A 249 16.29 18.41 7.60
CA ILE A 249 15.72 17.06 7.63
C ILE A 249 16.48 16.12 6.69
N GLN A 250 16.61 14.85 7.06
CA GLN A 250 17.15 13.82 6.17
C GLN A 250 16.06 13.26 5.28
N ILE A 251 16.10 13.57 4.00
CA ILE A 251 15.22 12.94 2.99
C ILE A 251 15.84 11.59 2.62
N ALA A 252 15.04 10.54 2.61
CA ALA A 252 15.44 9.20 2.20
C ALA A 252 14.35 8.57 1.30
N VAL A 253 14.70 8.28 0.05
CA VAL A 253 13.79 7.72 -0.97
C VAL A 253 14.21 6.30 -1.27
N ILE A 254 13.35 5.34 -0.95
CA ILE A 254 13.62 3.91 -0.99
C ILE A 254 13.03 3.19 -2.21
N GLY A 255 12.31 3.90 -3.06
CA GLY A 255 11.54 3.35 -4.19
C GLY A 255 10.08 3.07 -3.83
N HIS A 256 9.27 3.06 -4.84
CA HIS A 256 7.81 2.92 -4.75
C HIS A 256 7.37 1.48 -4.49
#